data_b554564fed3d20b21d16dd2222cfea92
#
_entry.id   b554564fed3d20b21d16dd2222cfea92
#
_cell.length_a   1.000
_cell.length_b   1.000
_cell.length_c   1.000
_cell.angle_alpha   90.00
_cell.angle_beta   90.00
_cell.angle_gamma   90.00
#
_symmetry.space_group_name_H-M   'P 1'
#
loop_
_entity.id
_entity.type
_entity.pdbx_description
1 polymer ?
#
loop_
_entity_poly.entity_id
_entity_poly.type
_entity_poly.pdbx_seq_one_letter_code
_entity_poly.pdbx_strand_id
1 'polypeptide(L)'
;MKKMALIYNPVSGHALFKEKLDTLIELFQRHDIILSSYRTRGNGQDQLSQFLCEIAPAGILAAGGDGTVHAVVNALQDAKIDIPLGILGSGTSNDFATHLGIGGDWESYVERIAADESRRVDLGVLEGQGRYFVNVLSAGVLTGIAHEVKSVYKNSLGRIAYYLKGIGELPRLHSFPVHITADGEH
;
A
#
# COMPACT_ATOMS: atom_id res chain seq x y z
N MET A 1 -16.92 -2.18 -21.33
CA MET A 1 -16.54 -2.56 -19.96
C MET A 1 -15.17 -1.99 -19.65
N LYS A 2 -15.05 -1.26 -18.55
CA LYS A 2 -13.78 -0.70 -18.03
C LYS A 2 -12.95 -1.81 -17.38
N LYS A 3 -11.65 -1.87 -17.63
CA LYS A 3 -10.77 -2.86 -17.03
C LYS A 3 -9.96 -2.22 -15.91
N MET A 4 -9.99 -2.81 -14.71
CA MET A 4 -9.14 -2.41 -13.60
C MET A 4 -8.24 -3.55 -13.15
N ALA A 5 -7.06 -3.22 -12.60
CA ALA A 5 -6.17 -4.19 -11.98
C ALA A 5 -6.53 -4.35 -10.50
N LEU A 6 -6.76 -5.58 -10.05
CA LEU A 6 -6.85 -5.91 -8.64
C LEU A 6 -5.52 -6.50 -8.17
N ILE A 7 -4.76 -5.75 -7.36
CA ILE A 7 -3.50 -6.21 -6.80
C ILE A 7 -3.72 -6.52 -5.33
N TYR A 8 -3.57 -7.79 -4.95
CA TYR A 8 -3.88 -8.22 -3.60
C TYR A 8 -2.74 -9.01 -2.94
N ASN A 9 -2.60 -8.81 -1.62
CA ASN A 9 -1.68 -9.56 -0.79
C ASN A 9 -2.46 -10.63 0.00
N PRO A 10 -2.26 -11.93 -0.27
CA PRO A 10 -3.03 -13.01 0.33
C PRO A 10 -2.77 -13.21 1.83
N VAL A 11 -1.68 -12.64 2.35
CA VAL A 11 -1.29 -12.75 3.77
C VAL A 11 -1.52 -11.44 4.53
N SER A 12 -2.10 -10.44 3.88
CA SER A 12 -2.46 -9.17 4.52
C SER A 12 -3.82 -9.29 5.20
N GLY A 13 -3.87 -8.82 6.47
CA GLY A 13 -5.08 -8.95 7.28
C GLY A 13 -5.49 -10.39 7.55
N HIS A 14 -6.49 -10.62 8.37
CA HIS A 14 -6.94 -11.95 8.79
C HIS A 14 -7.65 -12.78 7.69
N ALA A 15 -7.14 -12.74 6.45
CA ALA A 15 -7.71 -13.42 5.27
C ALA A 15 -9.13 -12.96 4.86
N LEU A 16 -9.69 -11.95 5.53
CA LEU A 16 -11.05 -11.42 5.28
C LEU A 16 -11.26 -10.99 3.82
N PHE A 17 -10.19 -10.59 3.14
CA PHE A 17 -10.26 -10.22 1.73
C PHE A 17 -10.66 -11.41 0.84
N LYS A 18 -10.12 -12.61 1.12
CA LYS A 18 -10.43 -13.80 0.32
C LYS A 18 -11.91 -14.20 0.41
N GLU A 19 -12.50 -14.08 1.60
CA GLU A 19 -13.91 -14.40 1.84
C GLU A 19 -14.85 -13.42 1.10
N LYS A 20 -14.40 -12.20 0.88
CA LYS A 20 -15.18 -11.13 0.23
C LYS A 20 -14.83 -10.89 -1.24
N LEU A 21 -13.92 -11.67 -1.82
CA LEU A 21 -13.47 -11.47 -3.19
C LEU A 21 -14.62 -11.62 -4.21
N ASP A 22 -15.47 -12.60 -4.02
CA ASP A 22 -16.63 -12.85 -4.87
C ASP A 22 -17.59 -11.65 -4.86
N THR A 23 -17.96 -11.18 -3.68
CA THR A 23 -18.78 -9.97 -3.51
C THR A 23 -18.14 -8.75 -4.18
N LEU A 24 -16.83 -8.59 -4.05
CA LEU A 24 -16.12 -7.48 -4.68
C LEU A 24 -16.21 -7.55 -6.20
N ILE A 25 -15.99 -8.73 -6.79
CA ILE A 25 -16.09 -8.93 -8.23
C ILE A 25 -17.52 -8.60 -8.71
N GLU A 26 -18.54 -9.10 -8.02
CA GLU A 26 -19.94 -8.82 -8.32
C GLU A 26 -20.24 -7.31 -8.30
N LEU A 27 -19.80 -6.61 -7.26
CA LEU A 27 -20.01 -5.15 -7.14
C LEU A 27 -19.39 -4.39 -8.32
N PHE A 28 -18.16 -4.70 -8.70
CA PHE A 28 -17.51 -4.05 -9.85
C PHE A 28 -18.22 -4.39 -11.17
N GLN A 29 -18.66 -5.63 -11.35
CA GLN A 29 -19.38 -6.04 -12.56
C GLN A 29 -20.73 -5.34 -12.72
N ARG A 30 -21.44 -5.00 -11.64
CA ARG A 30 -22.65 -4.20 -11.68
C ARG A 30 -22.44 -2.80 -12.29
N HIS A 31 -21.18 -2.31 -12.25
CA HIS A 31 -20.77 -1.04 -12.85
C HIS A 31 -20.00 -1.20 -14.17
N ASP A 32 -20.14 -2.34 -14.87
CA ASP A 32 -19.43 -2.63 -16.11
C ASP A 32 -17.89 -2.60 -15.99
N ILE A 33 -17.36 -2.91 -14.80
CA ILE A 33 -15.92 -2.98 -14.53
C ILE A 33 -15.47 -4.42 -14.37
N ILE A 34 -14.43 -4.82 -15.10
CA ILE A 34 -13.78 -6.13 -14.97
C ILE A 34 -12.49 -5.98 -14.17
N LEU A 35 -12.28 -6.86 -13.18
CA LEU A 35 -11.06 -6.92 -12.40
C LEU A 35 -10.10 -7.98 -12.95
N SER A 36 -8.90 -7.54 -13.39
CA SER A 36 -7.78 -8.42 -13.70
C SER A 36 -6.90 -8.56 -12.46
N SER A 37 -6.85 -9.76 -11.88
CA SER A 37 -6.21 -9.96 -10.58
C SER A 37 -4.73 -10.31 -10.66
N TYR A 38 -3.92 -9.72 -9.78
CA TYR A 38 -2.51 -10.05 -9.53
C TYR A 38 -2.31 -10.33 -8.04
N ARG A 39 -1.83 -11.52 -7.73
CA ARG A 39 -1.52 -11.94 -6.36
C ARG A 39 -0.05 -11.65 -6.05
N THR A 40 0.21 -10.76 -5.09
CA THR A 40 1.60 -10.45 -4.69
C THR A 40 2.22 -11.61 -3.89
N ARG A 41 3.52 -11.73 -3.97
CA ARG A 41 4.32 -12.73 -3.24
C ARG A 41 4.90 -12.18 -1.95
N GLY A 42 5.01 -10.85 -1.85
CA GLY A 42 5.53 -10.15 -0.66
C GLY A 42 7.02 -10.30 -0.43
N ASN A 43 7.79 -10.79 -1.41
CA ASN A 43 9.22 -11.02 -1.33
C ASN A 43 10.05 -10.06 -2.22
N GLY A 44 9.42 -9.01 -2.75
CA GLY A 44 10.07 -8.04 -3.65
C GLY A 44 10.36 -8.55 -5.07
N GLN A 45 9.92 -9.78 -5.40
CA GLN A 45 10.10 -10.38 -6.73
C GLN A 45 8.84 -10.30 -7.59
N ASP A 46 7.97 -9.33 -7.28
CA ASP A 46 6.75 -9.11 -8.03
C ASP A 46 7.05 -8.37 -9.34
N GLN A 47 6.42 -8.83 -10.43
CA GLN A 47 6.52 -8.22 -11.76
C GLN A 47 5.33 -7.28 -12.02
N LEU A 48 5.02 -6.43 -11.04
CA LEU A 48 3.84 -5.57 -11.09
C LEU A 48 3.88 -4.59 -12.25
N SER A 49 5.02 -3.96 -12.50
CA SER A 49 5.18 -2.99 -13.61
C SER A 49 4.93 -3.66 -14.96
N GLN A 50 5.47 -4.86 -15.17
CA GLN A 50 5.24 -5.63 -16.41
C GLN A 50 3.76 -5.98 -16.55
N PHE A 51 3.14 -6.52 -15.49
CA PHE A 51 1.71 -6.86 -15.49
C PHE A 51 0.84 -5.65 -15.83
N LEU A 52 1.12 -4.47 -15.24
CA LEU A 52 0.38 -3.25 -15.51
C LEU A 52 0.53 -2.78 -16.96
N CYS A 53 1.72 -2.89 -17.53
CA CYS A 53 1.95 -2.59 -18.95
C CYS A 53 1.18 -3.54 -19.88
N GLU A 54 1.15 -4.84 -19.56
CA GLU A 54 0.47 -5.85 -20.38
C GLU A 54 -1.05 -5.69 -20.39
N ILE A 55 -1.65 -5.43 -19.23
CA ILE A 55 -3.12 -5.33 -19.14
C ILE A 55 -3.66 -3.94 -19.43
N ALA A 56 -2.81 -2.90 -19.39
CA ALA A 56 -3.16 -1.49 -19.60
C ALA A 56 -4.50 -1.11 -18.90
N PRO A 57 -4.57 -1.18 -17.55
CA PRO A 57 -5.84 -0.96 -16.84
C PRO A 57 -6.19 0.53 -16.80
N ALA A 58 -7.48 0.86 -16.71
CA ALA A 58 -7.95 2.21 -16.51
C ALA A 58 -7.82 2.70 -15.04
N GLY A 59 -7.51 1.80 -14.12
CA GLY A 59 -7.31 2.09 -12.70
C GLY A 59 -6.84 0.83 -11.96
N ILE A 60 -6.37 1.00 -10.73
CA ILE A 60 -5.90 -0.09 -9.87
C ILE A 60 -6.73 -0.12 -8.59
N LEU A 61 -6.95 -1.31 -8.07
CA LEU A 61 -7.45 -1.56 -6.73
C LEU A 61 -6.38 -2.34 -5.95
N ALA A 62 -5.75 -1.70 -4.98
CA ALA A 62 -4.78 -2.35 -4.09
C ALA A 62 -5.49 -2.88 -2.85
N ALA A 63 -5.58 -4.20 -2.72
CA ALA A 63 -6.15 -4.88 -1.56
C ALA A 63 -5.05 -5.45 -0.67
N GLY A 64 -4.73 -4.71 0.39
CA GLY A 64 -3.63 -5.05 1.29
C GLY A 64 -3.39 -3.96 2.33
N GLY A 65 -2.27 -4.04 3.02
CA GLY A 65 -1.79 -2.99 3.91
C GLY A 65 -0.89 -1.98 3.21
N ASP A 66 -0.30 -1.07 4.00
CA ASP A 66 0.57 0.01 3.49
C ASP A 66 1.72 -0.50 2.61
N GLY A 67 2.28 -1.69 2.91
CA GLY A 67 3.31 -2.32 2.07
C GLY A 67 2.81 -2.71 0.67
N THR A 68 1.54 -3.09 0.52
CA THR A 68 0.94 -3.38 -0.79
C THR A 68 0.74 -2.09 -1.58
N VAL A 69 0.25 -1.04 -0.93
CA VAL A 69 0.10 0.30 -1.53
C VAL A 69 1.47 0.81 -2.00
N HIS A 70 2.50 0.70 -1.15
CA HIS A 70 3.87 1.10 -1.48
C HIS A 70 4.40 0.35 -2.71
N ALA A 71 4.20 -0.97 -2.80
CA ALA A 71 4.63 -1.77 -3.95
C ALA A 71 3.91 -1.34 -5.24
N VAL A 72 2.60 -1.07 -5.18
CA VAL A 72 1.80 -0.62 -6.31
C VAL A 72 2.25 0.76 -6.78
N VAL A 73 2.45 1.71 -5.87
CA VAL A 73 2.92 3.07 -6.21
C VAL A 73 4.27 3.01 -6.92
N ASN A 74 5.23 2.24 -6.41
CA ASN A 74 6.52 2.10 -7.08
C ASN A 74 6.38 1.44 -8.45
N ALA A 75 5.54 0.42 -8.60
CA ALA A 75 5.30 -0.21 -9.90
C ALA A 75 4.68 0.75 -10.93
N LEU A 76 3.76 1.64 -10.51
CA LEU A 76 3.21 2.70 -11.35
C LEU A 76 4.29 3.66 -11.84
N GLN A 77 5.16 4.10 -10.92
CA GLN A 77 6.25 5.02 -11.26
C GLN A 77 7.30 4.36 -12.18
N ASP A 78 7.68 3.12 -11.90
CA ASP A 78 8.60 2.34 -12.73
C ASP A 78 8.05 2.15 -14.16
N ALA A 79 6.75 1.89 -14.27
CA ALA A 79 6.05 1.74 -15.56
C ALA A 79 5.69 3.08 -16.22
N LYS A 80 5.85 4.22 -15.52
CA LYS A 80 5.42 5.55 -15.96
C LYS A 80 3.93 5.63 -16.31
N ILE A 81 3.11 4.99 -15.48
CA ILE A 81 1.65 4.92 -15.64
C ILE A 81 1.00 5.88 -14.64
N ASP A 82 0.19 6.83 -15.13
CA ASP A 82 -0.61 7.76 -14.32
C ASP A 82 -2.09 7.40 -14.41
N ILE A 83 -2.56 6.55 -13.51
CA ILE A 83 -3.94 6.09 -13.41
C ILE A 83 -4.42 6.10 -11.95
N PRO A 84 -5.75 6.19 -11.70
CA PRO A 84 -6.29 6.17 -10.34
C PRO A 84 -5.96 4.89 -9.58
N LEU A 85 -5.66 5.04 -8.29
CA LEU A 85 -5.41 3.96 -7.34
C LEU A 85 -6.47 3.97 -6.24
N GLY A 86 -7.32 2.96 -6.22
CA GLY A 86 -8.20 2.64 -5.09
C GLY A 86 -7.46 1.77 -4.07
N ILE A 87 -7.80 1.93 -2.78
CA ILE A 87 -7.15 1.20 -1.69
C ILE A 87 -8.21 0.48 -0.86
N LEU A 88 -8.14 -0.84 -0.79
CA LEU A 88 -8.89 -1.66 0.16
C LEU A 88 -7.96 -2.05 1.30
N GLY A 89 -8.02 -1.27 2.38
CA GLY A 89 -7.20 -1.51 3.56
C GLY A 89 -7.56 -2.82 4.24
N SER A 90 -6.72 -3.84 4.07
CA SER A 90 -6.84 -5.13 4.75
C SER A 90 -5.62 -5.44 5.62
N GLY A 91 -4.72 -4.48 5.82
CA GLY A 91 -3.55 -4.60 6.69
C GLY A 91 -3.85 -4.29 8.15
N THR A 92 -2.82 -4.35 8.99
CA THR A 92 -2.94 -4.11 10.44
C THR A 92 -3.15 -2.63 10.78
N SER A 93 -2.48 -1.72 10.08
CA SER A 93 -2.54 -0.27 10.33
C SER A 93 -3.39 0.46 9.30
N ASN A 94 -3.12 0.24 8.02
CA ASN A 94 -3.77 0.94 6.89
C ASN A 94 -3.69 2.46 7.06
N ASP A 95 -2.53 2.95 7.52
CA ASP A 95 -2.34 4.35 7.93
C ASP A 95 -2.66 5.32 6.78
N PHE A 96 -2.21 4.99 5.57
CA PHE A 96 -2.45 5.83 4.41
C PHE A 96 -3.93 5.89 4.01
N ALA A 97 -4.61 4.74 3.97
CA ALA A 97 -6.05 4.71 3.68
C ALA A 97 -6.86 5.48 4.73
N THR A 98 -6.49 5.35 6.01
CA THR A 98 -7.12 6.07 7.12
C THR A 98 -6.91 7.58 7.01
N HIS A 99 -5.69 8.02 6.71
CA HIS A 99 -5.35 9.43 6.49
C HIS A 99 -6.15 10.05 5.34
N LEU A 100 -6.36 9.29 4.28
CA LEU A 100 -7.16 9.71 3.14
C LEU A 100 -8.67 9.68 3.38
N GLY A 101 -9.13 9.17 4.52
CA GLY A 101 -10.55 8.99 4.80
C GLY A 101 -11.19 7.89 3.93
N ILE A 102 -10.38 6.95 3.44
CA ILE A 102 -10.86 5.81 2.67
C ILE A 102 -11.40 4.77 3.66
N GLY A 103 -12.70 4.61 3.69
CA GLY A 103 -13.41 3.67 4.56
C GLY A 103 -14.89 3.63 4.20
N GLY A 104 -15.67 2.90 4.99
CA GLY A 104 -17.09 2.71 4.78
C GLY A 104 -17.43 1.31 4.23
N ASP A 105 -18.65 1.16 3.77
CA ASP A 105 -19.09 -0.06 3.12
C ASP A 105 -18.53 -0.18 1.69
N TRP A 106 -18.43 -1.39 1.22
CA TRP A 106 -17.81 -1.66 -0.07
C TRP A 106 -18.68 -1.19 -1.25
N GLU A 107 -19.98 -1.15 -1.09
CA GLU A 107 -20.90 -0.74 -2.13
C GLU A 107 -20.71 0.74 -2.47
N SER A 108 -20.80 1.62 -1.47
CA SER A 108 -20.52 3.05 -1.64
C SER A 108 -19.09 3.31 -2.14
N TYR A 109 -18.12 2.50 -1.72
CA TYR A 109 -16.74 2.65 -2.18
C TYR A 109 -16.57 2.31 -3.67
N VAL A 110 -17.21 1.22 -4.13
CA VAL A 110 -17.19 0.83 -5.55
C VAL A 110 -17.95 1.84 -6.41
N GLU A 111 -19.07 2.39 -5.94
CA GLU A 111 -19.81 3.47 -6.61
C GLU A 111 -18.91 4.69 -6.88
N ARG A 112 -18.15 5.13 -5.87
CA ARG A 112 -17.23 6.25 -6.03
C ARG A 112 -16.12 5.96 -7.03
N ILE A 113 -15.57 4.73 -7.04
CA ILE A 113 -14.58 4.30 -8.04
C ILE A 113 -15.20 4.28 -9.44
N ALA A 114 -16.42 3.80 -9.56
CA ALA A 114 -17.15 3.75 -10.84
C ALA A 114 -17.46 5.15 -11.39
N ALA A 115 -17.71 6.10 -10.49
CA ALA A 115 -17.90 7.53 -10.81
C ALA A 115 -16.58 8.28 -11.11
N ASP A 116 -15.44 7.59 -11.11
CA ASP A 116 -14.10 8.18 -11.29
C ASP A 116 -13.75 9.28 -10.24
N GLU A 117 -14.34 9.19 -9.05
CA GLU A 117 -14.01 10.09 -7.96
C GLU A 117 -12.57 9.86 -7.50
N SER A 118 -11.69 10.80 -7.79
CA SER A 118 -10.28 10.71 -7.41
C SER A 118 -9.74 12.05 -6.97
N ARG A 119 -8.66 12.01 -6.17
CA ARG A 119 -7.89 13.20 -5.81
C ARG A 119 -6.40 12.93 -6.01
N ARG A 120 -5.64 13.95 -6.37
CA ARG A 120 -4.19 13.85 -6.42
C ARG A 120 -3.61 13.90 -5.01
N VAL A 121 -2.54 13.15 -4.83
CA VAL A 121 -1.74 13.15 -3.61
C VAL A 121 -0.26 13.27 -4.00
N ASP A 122 0.53 13.91 -3.16
CA ASP A 122 1.96 14.02 -3.37
C ASP A 122 2.65 12.70 -3.06
N LEU A 123 3.76 12.46 -3.76
CA LEU A 123 4.67 11.35 -3.52
C LEU A 123 6.03 11.89 -3.09
N GLY A 124 6.57 11.32 -2.02
CA GLY A 124 7.96 11.52 -1.69
C GLY A 124 8.87 10.64 -2.55
N VAL A 125 10.05 11.14 -2.89
CA VAL A 125 11.07 10.39 -3.65
C VAL A 125 12.36 10.33 -2.88
N LEU A 126 13.00 9.16 -2.88
CA LEU A 126 14.38 8.99 -2.43
C LEU A 126 15.29 9.17 -3.63
N GLU A 127 15.85 10.37 -3.75
CA GLU A 127 16.81 10.68 -4.81
C GLU A 127 17.99 9.70 -4.77
N GLY A 128 18.48 9.32 -5.96
CA GLY A 128 19.57 8.36 -6.10
C GLY A 128 19.15 6.88 -5.96
N GLN A 129 18.00 6.56 -5.38
CA GLN A 129 17.49 5.20 -5.30
C GLN A 129 16.31 4.93 -6.25
N GLY A 130 15.70 5.98 -6.83
CA GLY A 130 14.51 5.87 -7.67
C GLY A 130 13.32 5.24 -6.94
N ARG A 131 13.24 5.40 -5.61
CA ARG A 131 12.18 4.83 -4.78
C ARG A 131 11.23 5.91 -4.30
N TYR A 132 9.95 5.61 -4.39
CA TYR A 132 8.87 6.49 -3.98
C TYR A 132 8.25 6.00 -2.68
N PHE A 133 7.77 6.92 -1.86
CA PHE A 133 7.05 6.61 -0.65
C PHE A 133 5.77 7.46 -0.54
N VAL A 134 4.78 6.89 0.12
CA VAL A 134 3.55 7.56 0.52
C VAL A 134 3.48 7.59 2.04
N ASN A 135 2.86 8.63 2.60
CA ASN A 135 2.59 8.81 4.01
C ASN A 135 3.85 9.12 4.85
N VAL A 136 4.73 8.17 5.12
CA VAL A 136 5.86 8.34 6.05
C VAL A 136 7.13 7.71 5.51
N LEU A 137 8.22 8.47 5.56
CA LEU A 137 9.59 7.97 5.48
C LEU A 137 10.23 8.14 6.87
N SER A 138 10.79 7.08 7.40
CA SER A 138 11.50 7.12 8.68
C SER A 138 12.91 6.55 8.57
N ALA A 139 13.84 7.14 9.30
CA ALA A 139 15.22 6.68 9.40
C ALA A 139 15.65 6.62 10.87
N GLY A 140 16.59 5.74 11.20
CA GLY A 140 17.17 5.62 12.54
C GLY A 140 16.83 4.33 13.25
N VAL A 141 17.02 4.30 14.57
CA VAL A 141 16.98 3.10 15.41
C VAL A 141 15.69 2.30 15.29
N LEU A 142 14.55 2.98 15.27
CA LEU A 142 13.26 2.29 15.25
C LEU A 142 12.90 1.68 13.89
N THR A 143 13.60 2.04 12.83
CA THR A 143 13.31 1.50 11.47
C THR A 143 13.73 0.04 11.32
N GLY A 144 14.81 -0.39 11.97
CA GLY A 144 15.25 -1.78 11.99
C GLY A 144 14.24 -2.73 12.61
N ILE A 145 13.51 -2.27 13.63
CA ILE A 145 12.51 -3.07 14.36
C ILE A 145 11.35 -3.48 13.45
N ALA A 146 10.92 -2.59 12.56
CA ALA A 146 9.82 -2.85 11.64
C ALA A 146 10.12 -3.99 10.66
N HIS A 147 11.38 -4.17 10.27
CA HIS A 147 11.80 -5.23 9.34
C HIS A 147 12.05 -6.58 10.01
N GLU A 148 12.51 -6.58 11.26
CA GLU A 148 12.88 -7.80 11.97
C GLU A 148 11.74 -8.53 12.67
N VAL A 149 10.62 -7.85 12.96
CA VAL A 149 9.45 -8.50 13.54
C VAL A 149 8.82 -9.40 12.49
N LYS A 150 9.05 -10.72 12.61
CA LYS A 150 8.48 -11.72 11.72
C LYS A 150 6.95 -11.61 11.69
N SER A 151 6.35 -11.93 10.55
CA SER A 151 4.90 -11.83 10.31
C SER A 151 4.04 -12.55 11.36
N VAL A 152 4.54 -13.63 11.94
CA VAL A 152 3.87 -14.41 13.00
C VAL A 152 3.64 -13.57 14.26
N TYR A 153 4.61 -12.74 14.65
CA TYR A 153 4.48 -11.86 15.82
C TYR A 153 3.61 -10.63 15.54
N LYS A 154 3.56 -10.17 14.30
CA LYS A 154 2.66 -9.08 13.90
C LYS A 154 1.19 -9.43 14.12
N ASN A 155 0.82 -10.68 13.87
CA ASN A 155 -0.57 -11.13 13.98
C ASN A 155 -1.02 -11.42 15.42
N SER A 156 -0.08 -11.80 16.32
CA SER A 156 -0.44 -12.24 17.69
C SER A 156 -0.28 -11.17 18.75
N LEU A 157 0.69 -10.27 18.61
CA LEU A 157 1.02 -9.25 19.59
C LEU A 157 0.92 -7.82 19.04
N GLY A 158 0.69 -7.68 17.73
CA GLY A 158 0.44 -6.39 17.10
C GLY A 158 1.43 -5.28 17.51
N ARG A 159 0.88 -4.12 17.89
CA ARG A 159 1.66 -2.95 18.29
C ARG A 159 2.52 -3.18 19.54
N ILE A 160 2.12 -4.07 20.46
CA ILE A 160 2.84 -4.33 21.71
C ILE A 160 4.21 -4.95 21.45
N ALA A 161 4.32 -5.92 20.53
CA ALA A 161 5.61 -6.51 20.17
C ALA A 161 6.57 -5.47 19.57
N TYR A 162 6.03 -4.52 18.80
CA TYR A 162 6.78 -3.39 18.26
C TYR A 162 7.36 -2.50 19.37
N TYR A 163 6.54 -2.13 20.37
CA TYR A 163 6.99 -1.30 21.50
C TYR A 163 7.99 -2.03 22.39
N LEU A 164 7.76 -3.31 22.70
CA LEU A 164 8.67 -4.09 23.56
C LEU A 164 10.06 -4.26 22.92
N LYS A 165 10.14 -4.48 21.61
CA LYS A 165 11.41 -4.54 20.92
C LYS A 165 12.10 -3.18 20.87
N GLY A 166 11.33 -2.10 20.68
CA GLY A 166 11.83 -0.71 20.74
C GLY A 166 12.51 -0.39 22.06
N ILE A 167 11.93 -0.83 23.18
CA ILE A 167 12.53 -0.65 24.51
C ILE A 167 13.86 -1.39 24.65
N GLY A 168 13.99 -2.59 24.08
CA GLY A 168 15.23 -3.37 24.09
C GLY A 168 16.38 -2.76 23.28
N GLU A 169 16.08 -1.93 22.29
CA GLU A 169 17.05 -1.26 21.43
C GLU A 169 17.44 0.15 21.92
N LEU A 170 16.74 0.70 22.92
CA LEU A 170 17.04 2.02 23.49
C LEU A 170 18.51 2.23 23.89
N PRO A 171 19.22 1.22 24.48
CA PRO A 171 20.64 1.36 24.83
C PRO A 171 21.56 1.51 23.61
N ARG A 172 21.07 1.22 22.38
CA ARG A 172 21.83 1.29 21.12
C ARG A 172 21.54 2.54 20.31
N LEU A 173 20.99 3.57 20.94
CA LEU A 173 20.69 4.84 20.28
C LEU A 173 21.98 5.50 19.83
N HIS A 174 22.12 5.67 18.53
CA HIS A 174 23.17 6.49 17.92
C HIS A 174 22.52 7.69 17.25
N SER A 175 23.00 8.88 17.56
CA SER A 175 22.63 10.09 16.84
C SER A 175 23.43 10.17 15.54
N PHE A 176 22.82 10.63 14.48
CA PHE A 176 23.48 10.95 13.22
C PHE A 176 23.00 12.33 12.75
N PRO A 177 23.87 13.11 12.13
CA PRO A 177 23.49 14.41 11.60
C PRO A 177 22.53 14.23 10.42
N VAL A 178 21.51 15.05 10.37
CA VAL A 178 20.55 15.12 9.27
C VAL A 178 20.54 16.54 8.74
N HIS A 179 20.72 16.71 7.44
CA HIS A 179 20.49 17.98 6.76
C HIS A 179 19.14 17.92 6.07
N ILE A 180 18.30 18.88 6.36
CA ILE A 180 16.97 18.99 5.77
C ILE A 180 16.92 20.31 5.01
N THR A 181 16.54 20.25 3.74
CA THR A 181 16.24 21.43 2.94
C THR A 181 14.76 21.36 2.55
N ALA A 182 14.00 22.36 2.91
CA ALA A 182 12.59 22.47 2.56
C ALA A 182 12.41 23.81 1.81
N ASP A 183 11.89 23.78 0.60
CA ASP A 183 11.64 24.95 -0.25
C ASP A 183 12.85 25.90 -0.41
N GLY A 184 14.06 25.34 -0.36
CA GLY A 184 15.30 26.08 -0.45
C GLY A 184 15.82 26.69 0.86
N GLU A 185 15.14 26.44 1.98
CA GLU A 185 15.59 26.80 3.34
C GLU A 185 16.27 25.60 4.03
N HIS A 186 17.35 25.90 4.82
CA HIS A 186 18.13 24.89 5.54
C HIS A 186 17.80 24.87 7.03
#